data_afbcbb7fc4c99d61545c5e413f1d6971
#
_entry.id   afbcbb7fc4c99d61545c5e413f1d6971
#
_cell.length_a   1.000
_cell.length_b   1.000
_cell.length_c   1.000
_cell.angle_alpha   90.00
_cell.angle_beta   90.00
_cell.angle_gamma   90.00
#
_symmetry.space_group_name_H-M   'P 1'
#
loop_
_entity.id
_entity.type
_entity.pdbx_description
1 polymer ?
#
loop_
_entity_poly.entity_id
_entity_poly.type
_entity_poly.pdbx_seq_one_letter_code
_entity_poly.pdbx_strand_id
1 'polypeptide(L)'
;FASLDIRQDSRVHNEVFNTLLTHKAAAKHIANYPADYASLKAEERHEALLKIQGDYPIHILDSNSIAYQTLESIHAMKFIQAKNGERGCNRYIISNCQSVENVLQLFAFFRLCKWEQPSVDIIPLFETIPDLEAAETVMRTLYKNPEYRSHLKRRGNKQTIMLGFSDGTKDGGYFMANWSIYKAKEILSELSK
;
A
#
# COMPACT_ATOMS: atom_id res chain seq x y z
N PHE A 1 -12.55 -5.97 22.62
CA PHE A 1 -12.05 -6.61 21.38
C PHE A 1 -10.81 -5.86 20.91
N ALA A 2 -9.71 -6.57 20.67
CA ALA A 2 -8.53 -6.00 20.05
C ALA A 2 -8.71 -6.07 18.51
N SER A 3 -8.32 -5.02 17.78
CA SER A 3 -8.15 -5.05 16.34
C SER A 3 -6.67 -5.28 16.00
N LEU A 4 -6.40 -6.03 14.96
CA LEU A 4 -5.08 -6.26 14.43
C LEU A 4 -4.86 -5.32 13.23
N ASP A 5 -3.80 -4.52 13.26
CA ASP A 5 -3.37 -3.70 12.13
C ASP A 5 -2.17 -4.36 11.47
N ILE A 6 -2.19 -4.51 10.15
CA ILE A 6 -1.02 -4.95 9.39
C ILE A 6 -0.16 -3.72 9.07
N ARG A 7 1.14 -3.85 9.21
CA ARG A 7 2.11 -2.82 8.81
C ARG A 7 3.24 -3.44 8.01
N GLN A 8 3.58 -2.83 6.88
CA GLN A 8 4.70 -3.22 6.05
C GLN A 8 5.41 -1.99 5.49
N ASP A 9 6.72 -2.09 5.33
CA ASP A 9 7.54 -1.06 4.70
C ASP A 9 7.38 -1.09 3.18
N SER A 10 7.28 0.07 2.54
CA SER A 10 7.14 0.19 1.08
C SER A 10 8.32 -0.41 0.30
N ARG A 11 9.51 -0.41 0.89
CA ARG A 11 10.69 -1.05 0.28
C ARG A 11 10.53 -2.57 0.20
N VAL A 12 9.90 -3.16 1.23
CA VAL A 12 9.54 -4.58 1.22
C VAL A 12 8.47 -4.85 0.16
N HIS A 13 7.48 -3.98 -0.02
CA HIS A 13 6.51 -4.10 -1.12
C HIS A 13 7.21 -4.15 -2.48
N ASN A 14 8.16 -3.25 -2.72
CA ASN A 14 8.95 -3.23 -3.96
C ASN A 14 9.72 -4.54 -4.18
N GLU A 15 10.42 -5.02 -3.15
CA GLU A 15 11.17 -6.27 -3.19
C GLU A 15 10.24 -7.45 -3.48
N VAL A 16 9.15 -7.56 -2.74
CA VAL A 16 8.15 -8.62 -2.90
C VAL A 16 7.57 -8.60 -4.31
N PHE A 17 7.11 -7.44 -4.79
CA PHE A 17 6.49 -7.34 -6.11
C PHE A 17 7.45 -7.77 -7.22
N ASN A 18 8.70 -7.31 -7.17
CA ASN A 18 9.73 -7.74 -8.10
C ASN A 18 9.98 -9.25 -8.01
N THR A 19 10.08 -9.80 -6.79
CA THR A 19 10.25 -11.25 -6.59
C THR A 19 9.10 -12.04 -7.20
N LEU A 20 7.85 -11.63 -6.97
CA LEU A 20 6.68 -12.30 -7.54
C LEU A 20 6.74 -12.35 -9.07
N LEU A 21 7.25 -11.31 -9.71
CA LEU A 21 7.39 -11.24 -11.17
C LEU A 21 8.58 -12.03 -11.74
N THR A 22 9.51 -12.51 -10.91
CA THR A 22 10.58 -13.41 -11.39
C THR A 22 10.10 -14.83 -11.65
N HIS A 23 9.02 -15.25 -10.99
CA HIS A 23 8.47 -16.59 -11.09
C HIS A 23 7.57 -16.75 -12.34
N LYS A 24 8.19 -16.98 -13.50
CA LYS A 24 7.47 -17.14 -14.79
C LYS A 24 6.34 -18.18 -14.74
N ALA A 25 6.45 -19.18 -13.86
CA ALA A 25 5.39 -20.16 -13.66
C ALA A 25 4.08 -19.54 -13.15
N ALA A 26 4.15 -18.40 -12.48
CA ALA A 26 2.98 -17.67 -12.01
C ALA A 26 2.22 -16.95 -13.14
N ALA A 27 2.88 -16.62 -14.24
CA ALA A 27 2.29 -15.84 -15.34
C ALA A 27 0.99 -16.45 -15.89
N LYS A 28 0.89 -17.78 -15.93
CA LYS A 28 -0.34 -18.47 -16.39
C LYS A 28 -1.55 -18.31 -15.45
N HIS A 29 -1.33 -17.87 -14.22
CA HIS A 29 -2.37 -17.65 -13.21
C HIS A 29 -2.74 -16.17 -13.04
N ILE A 30 -2.04 -15.29 -13.77
CA ILE A 30 -2.14 -13.84 -13.60
C ILE A 30 -2.50 -13.20 -14.94
N ALA A 31 -3.66 -12.58 -15.01
CA ALA A 31 -4.03 -11.76 -16.15
C ALA A 31 -3.23 -10.44 -16.14
N ASN A 32 -2.88 -9.95 -17.32
CA ASN A 32 -2.06 -8.75 -17.50
C ASN A 32 -0.71 -8.80 -16.76
N TYR A 33 -0.08 -9.96 -16.76
CA TYR A 33 1.23 -10.16 -16.14
C TYR A 33 2.27 -9.23 -16.77
N PRO A 34 2.88 -8.31 -16.01
CA PRO A 34 3.84 -7.35 -16.54
C PRO A 34 5.26 -7.93 -16.54
N ALA A 35 5.61 -8.68 -17.62
CA ALA A 35 6.88 -9.40 -17.70
C ALA A 35 8.13 -8.49 -17.57
N ASP A 36 8.03 -7.25 -18.05
CA ASP A 36 9.13 -6.28 -18.07
C ASP A 36 8.91 -5.11 -17.11
N TYR A 37 8.22 -5.34 -15.99
CA TYR A 37 7.80 -4.30 -15.03
C TYR A 37 8.95 -3.36 -14.60
N ALA A 38 10.13 -3.92 -14.35
CA ALA A 38 11.29 -3.14 -13.89
C ALA A 38 11.79 -2.14 -14.94
N SER A 39 11.54 -2.37 -16.23
CA SER A 39 11.95 -1.50 -17.33
C SER A 39 10.90 -0.45 -17.71
N LEU A 40 9.67 -0.56 -17.18
CA LEU A 40 8.57 0.35 -17.48
C LEU A 40 8.81 1.74 -16.87
N LYS A 41 8.29 2.77 -17.54
CA LYS A 41 8.20 4.12 -16.97
C LYS A 41 7.16 4.16 -15.82
N ALA A 42 7.22 5.19 -14.99
CA ALA A 42 6.34 5.31 -13.82
C ALA A 42 4.85 5.18 -14.16
N GLU A 43 4.39 5.87 -15.21
CA GLU A 43 3.00 5.83 -15.65
C GLU A 43 2.58 4.43 -16.11
N GLU A 44 3.47 3.75 -16.87
CA GLU A 44 3.23 2.39 -17.35
C GLU A 44 3.22 1.38 -16.18
N ARG A 45 4.09 1.56 -15.18
CA ARG A 45 4.05 0.77 -13.94
C ARG A 45 2.75 0.96 -13.19
N HIS A 46 2.27 2.20 -13.05
CA HIS A 46 0.98 2.47 -12.41
C HIS A 46 -0.16 1.74 -13.14
N GLU A 47 -0.19 1.80 -14.48
CA GLU A 47 -1.19 1.06 -15.25
C GLU A 47 -1.09 -0.46 -15.09
N ALA A 48 0.13 -1.00 -15.08
CA ALA A 48 0.35 -2.43 -14.86
C ALA A 48 -0.16 -2.86 -13.48
N LEU A 49 0.14 -2.08 -12.43
CA LEU A 49 -0.33 -2.32 -11.07
C LEU A 49 -1.87 -2.27 -10.96
N LEU A 50 -2.52 -1.41 -11.74
CA LEU A 50 -3.98 -1.30 -11.76
C LEU A 50 -4.66 -2.43 -12.54
N LYS A 51 -3.99 -3.03 -13.51
CA LYS A 51 -4.55 -4.05 -14.42
C LYS A 51 -4.27 -5.49 -13.99
N ILE A 52 -3.22 -5.72 -13.18
CA ILE A 52 -2.82 -7.07 -12.77
C ILE A 52 -3.94 -7.73 -11.95
N GLN A 53 -4.30 -8.97 -12.29
CA GLN A 53 -5.34 -9.75 -11.62
C GLN A 53 -5.00 -11.22 -11.65
N GLY A 54 -5.42 -11.97 -10.64
CA GLY A 54 -5.28 -13.42 -10.64
C GLY A 54 -5.27 -14.05 -9.27
N ASP A 55 -4.80 -15.28 -9.24
CA ASP A 55 -4.56 -16.06 -8.04
C ASP A 55 -3.07 -16.44 -8.04
N TYR A 56 -2.28 -15.69 -7.31
CA TYR A 56 -0.87 -16.02 -7.25
C TYR A 56 -0.67 -17.37 -6.57
N PRO A 57 0.00 -18.32 -7.23
CA PRO A 57 0.19 -19.66 -6.68
C PRO A 57 1.23 -19.63 -5.56
N ILE A 58 0.81 -19.21 -4.36
CA ILE A 58 1.70 -18.97 -3.21
C ILE A 58 2.57 -20.18 -2.86
N HIS A 59 2.13 -21.41 -3.20
CA HIS A 59 2.85 -22.64 -2.95
C HIS A 59 4.16 -22.78 -3.74
N ILE A 60 4.40 -21.94 -4.76
CA ILE A 60 5.68 -21.93 -5.50
C ILE A 60 6.75 -21.08 -4.80
N LEU A 61 6.36 -20.31 -3.78
CA LEU A 61 7.28 -19.49 -3.00
C LEU A 61 7.84 -20.32 -1.83
N ASP A 62 9.07 -20.03 -1.45
CA ASP A 62 9.61 -20.51 -0.18
C ASP A 62 8.79 -19.93 0.98
N SER A 63 8.29 -20.79 1.86
CA SER A 63 7.48 -20.40 3.03
C SER A 63 8.20 -19.45 4.00
N ASN A 64 9.53 -19.45 3.99
CA ASN A 64 10.34 -18.53 4.78
C ASN A 64 10.64 -17.21 4.07
N SER A 65 10.26 -17.08 2.80
CA SER A 65 10.51 -15.86 2.04
C SER A 65 9.58 -14.73 2.48
N ILE A 66 10.08 -13.49 2.38
CA ILE A 66 9.26 -12.30 2.66
C ILE A 66 8.08 -12.19 1.68
N ALA A 67 8.23 -12.69 0.46
CA ALA A 67 7.18 -12.71 -0.55
C ALA A 67 6.02 -13.61 -0.13
N TYR A 68 6.32 -14.83 0.36
CA TYR A 68 5.31 -15.73 0.93
C TYR A 68 4.60 -15.07 2.11
N GLN A 69 5.37 -14.59 3.09
CA GLN A 69 4.82 -13.99 4.32
C GLN A 69 3.93 -12.77 4.03
N THR A 70 4.28 -11.97 3.02
CA THR A 70 3.47 -10.81 2.62
C THR A 70 2.12 -11.24 2.04
N LEU A 71 2.10 -12.17 1.09
CA LEU A 71 0.82 -12.66 0.54
C LEU A 71 0.01 -13.43 1.58
N GLU A 72 0.67 -14.24 2.42
CA GLU A 72 0.01 -14.96 3.52
C GLU A 72 -0.64 -14.01 4.52
N SER A 73 0.00 -12.87 4.83
CA SER A 73 -0.60 -11.86 5.70
C SER A 73 -1.91 -11.28 5.14
N ILE A 74 -2.00 -11.14 3.82
CA ILE A 74 -3.23 -10.68 3.14
C ILE A 74 -4.31 -11.79 3.18
N HIS A 75 -3.95 -13.03 2.95
CA HIS A 75 -4.86 -14.17 3.10
C HIS A 75 -5.37 -14.28 4.54
N ALA A 76 -4.47 -14.12 5.52
CA ALA A 76 -4.83 -14.12 6.94
C ALA A 76 -5.80 -12.98 7.28
N MET A 77 -5.55 -11.76 6.77
CA MET A 77 -6.46 -10.62 6.95
C MET A 77 -7.86 -10.94 6.42
N LYS A 78 -7.95 -11.46 5.20
CA LYS A 78 -9.20 -11.87 4.56
C LYS A 78 -9.93 -12.95 5.38
N PHE A 79 -9.20 -13.95 5.88
CA PHE A 79 -9.72 -15.01 6.73
C PHE A 79 -10.23 -14.48 8.07
N ILE A 80 -9.47 -13.61 8.74
CA ILE A 80 -9.86 -12.99 10.02
C ILE A 80 -11.15 -12.18 9.84
N GLN A 81 -11.27 -11.39 8.78
CA GLN A 81 -12.48 -10.64 8.51
C GLN A 81 -13.69 -11.54 8.28
N ALA A 82 -13.52 -12.66 7.56
CA ALA A 82 -14.59 -13.61 7.33
C ALA A 82 -15.08 -14.31 8.62
N LYS A 83 -14.19 -14.51 9.61
CA LYS A 83 -14.51 -15.18 10.87
C LYS A 83 -14.97 -14.22 11.97
N ASN A 84 -14.35 -13.06 12.08
CA ASN A 84 -14.51 -12.14 13.21
C ASN A 84 -15.16 -10.80 12.83
N GLY A 85 -15.54 -10.64 11.56
CA GLY A 85 -16.01 -9.40 11.01
C GLY A 85 -14.88 -8.42 10.63
N GLU A 86 -15.22 -7.43 9.85
CA GLU A 86 -14.27 -6.48 9.25
C GLU A 86 -13.37 -5.79 10.29
N ARG A 87 -13.95 -5.35 11.41
CA ARG A 87 -13.22 -4.59 12.44
C ARG A 87 -12.11 -5.38 13.13
N GLY A 88 -12.07 -6.71 12.97
CA GLY A 88 -11.02 -7.54 13.56
C GLY A 88 -9.64 -7.32 12.92
N CYS A 89 -9.58 -6.97 11.64
CA CYS A 89 -8.34 -6.71 10.91
C CYS A 89 -8.67 -5.94 9.62
N ASN A 90 -8.84 -4.62 9.71
CA ASN A 90 -9.25 -3.82 8.55
C ASN A 90 -8.33 -2.63 8.26
N ARG A 91 -7.13 -2.58 8.83
CA ARG A 91 -6.17 -1.52 8.58
C ARG A 91 -4.86 -2.08 8.06
N TYR A 92 -4.35 -1.47 6.99
CA TYR A 92 -3.05 -1.78 6.44
C TYR A 92 -2.22 -0.50 6.35
N ILE A 93 -1.15 -0.44 7.13
CA ILE A 93 -0.25 0.70 7.24
C ILE A 93 0.94 0.47 6.31
N ILE A 94 1.21 1.42 5.42
CA ILE A 94 2.39 1.41 4.55
C ILE A 94 3.38 2.40 5.14
N SER A 95 4.42 1.89 5.83
CA SER A 95 5.50 2.75 6.33
C SER A 95 6.47 3.13 5.22
N ASN A 96 7.21 4.21 5.43
CA ASN A 96 8.11 4.78 4.42
C ASN A 96 7.38 5.02 3.08
N CYS A 97 6.16 5.58 3.13
CA CYS A 97 5.37 5.84 1.95
C CYS A 97 5.89 7.09 1.23
N GLN A 98 6.52 6.91 0.07
CA GLN A 98 7.20 7.98 -0.67
C GLN A 98 6.54 8.27 -2.03
N SER A 99 5.71 7.39 -2.52
CA SER A 99 5.12 7.50 -3.85
C SER A 99 3.73 6.86 -3.95
N VAL A 100 3.01 7.25 -4.99
CA VAL A 100 1.74 6.62 -5.39
C VAL A 100 1.91 5.12 -5.65
N GLU A 101 3.04 4.73 -6.25
CA GLU A 101 3.36 3.34 -6.57
C GLU A 101 3.32 2.44 -5.34
N ASN A 102 3.79 2.92 -4.18
CA ASN A 102 3.77 2.14 -2.93
C ASN A 102 2.35 1.73 -2.52
N VAL A 103 1.38 2.59 -2.76
CA VAL A 103 -0.03 2.31 -2.48
C VAL A 103 -0.63 1.41 -3.56
N LEU A 104 -0.32 1.63 -4.84
CA LEU A 104 -0.83 0.83 -5.93
C LEU A 104 -0.30 -0.61 -5.90
N GLN A 105 0.90 -0.84 -5.41
CA GLN A 105 1.44 -2.18 -5.17
C GLN A 105 0.58 -2.98 -4.19
N LEU A 106 0.09 -2.34 -3.12
CA LEU A 106 -0.81 -3.02 -2.18
C LEU A 106 -2.12 -3.43 -2.85
N PHE A 107 -2.69 -2.61 -3.73
CA PHE A 107 -3.86 -3.01 -4.52
C PHE A 107 -3.56 -4.21 -5.43
N ALA A 108 -2.37 -4.23 -6.04
CA ALA A 108 -1.94 -5.38 -6.83
C ALA A 108 -1.85 -6.65 -5.97
N PHE A 109 -1.28 -6.58 -4.77
CA PHE A 109 -1.26 -7.73 -3.84
C PHE A 109 -2.64 -8.22 -3.47
N PHE A 110 -3.59 -7.32 -3.17
CA PHE A 110 -4.97 -7.73 -2.90
C PHE A 110 -5.56 -8.51 -4.09
N ARG A 111 -5.38 -8.01 -5.32
CA ARG A 111 -5.87 -8.69 -6.52
C ARG A 111 -5.18 -10.02 -6.80
N LEU A 112 -3.88 -10.12 -6.51
CA LEU A 112 -3.13 -11.38 -6.59
C LEU A 112 -3.56 -12.42 -5.53
N CYS A 113 -4.24 -11.97 -4.46
CA CYS A 113 -4.89 -12.82 -3.45
C CYS A 113 -6.40 -12.97 -3.69
N LYS A 114 -6.90 -12.73 -4.90
CA LYS A 114 -8.35 -12.76 -5.24
C LYS A 114 -9.20 -11.89 -4.30
N TRP A 115 -8.71 -10.74 -3.95
CA TRP A 115 -9.45 -9.79 -3.12
C TRP A 115 -9.61 -8.44 -3.85
N GLU A 116 -10.48 -8.42 -4.86
CA GLU A 116 -10.68 -7.28 -5.76
C GLU A 116 -11.24 -6.03 -5.07
N GLN A 117 -12.09 -6.24 -4.07
CA GLN A 117 -12.72 -5.16 -3.29
C GLN A 117 -12.40 -5.32 -1.81
N PRO A 118 -11.16 -5.04 -1.39
CA PRO A 118 -10.76 -5.24 0.00
C PRO A 118 -11.49 -4.27 0.93
N SER A 119 -12.03 -4.80 2.04
CA SER A 119 -12.61 -4.03 3.14
C SER A 119 -11.50 -3.59 4.09
N VAL A 120 -10.52 -2.85 3.56
CA VAL A 120 -9.29 -2.45 4.26
C VAL A 120 -9.09 -0.95 4.12
N ASP A 121 -8.84 -0.26 5.24
CA ASP A 121 -8.38 1.10 5.24
C ASP A 121 -6.88 1.13 4.97
N ILE A 122 -6.48 1.70 3.83
CA ILE A 122 -5.08 1.83 3.45
C ILE A 122 -4.55 3.11 4.08
N ILE A 123 -3.51 2.99 4.89
CA ILE A 123 -2.98 4.08 5.70
C ILE A 123 -1.53 4.38 5.28
N PRO A 124 -1.30 5.37 4.43
CA PRO A 124 0.05 5.85 4.14
C PRO A 124 0.66 6.48 5.39
N LEU A 125 1.90 6.12 5.71
CA LEU A 125 2.68 6.71 6.79
C LEU A 125 3.86 7.47 6.18
N PHE A 126 3.88 8.77 6.36
CA PHE A 126 4.98 9.68 5.98
C PHE A 126 5.84 9.94 7.22
N GLU A 127 7.12 9.54 7.19
CA GLU A 127 7.96 9.45 8.39
C GLU A 127 9.13 10.44 8.39
N THR A 128 9.76 10.64 7.24
CA THR A 128 10.89 11.57 7.11
C THR A 128 10.44 12.95 6.65
N ILE A 129 11.32 13.96 6.75
CA ILE A 129 10.99 15.30 6.25
C ILE A 129 10.67 15.28 4.75
N PRO A 130 11.45 14.63 3.88
CA PRO A 130 11.11 14.50 2.47
C PRO A 130 9.77 13.80 2.22
N ASP A 131 9.41 12.79 3.02
CA ASP A 131 8.12 12.11 2.89
C ASP A 131 6.96 13.06 3.23
N LEU A 132 7.11 13.85 4.30
CA LEU A 132 6.11 14.83 4.71
C LEU A 132 5.91 15.93 3.66
N GLU A 133 6.97 16.34 2.99
CA GLU A 133 6.92 17.30 1.87
C GLU A 133 6.25 16.68 0.63
N ALA A 134 6.49 15.39 0.36
CA ALA A 134 5.89 14.67 -0.76
C ALA A 134 4.41 14.30 -0.52
N ALA A 135 3.93 14.30 0.73
CA ALA A 135 2.60 13.82 1.12
C ALA A 135 1.46 14.46 0.31
N GLU A 136 1.53 15.77 0.05
CA GLU A 136 0.53 16.46 -0.77
C GLU A 136 0.45 15.86 -2.17
N THR A 137 1.58 15.75 -2.85
CA THR A 137 1.64 15.26 -4.23
C THR A 137 1.16 13.82 -4.33
N VAL A 138 1.58 12.97 -3.39
CA VAL A 138 1.15 11.56 -3.32
C VAL A 138 -0.35 11.46 -3.13
N MET A 139 -0.91 12.14 -2.12
CA MET A 139 -2.33 12.05 -1.81
C MET A 139 -3.21 12.72 -2.87
N ARG A 140 -2.79 13.85 -3.42
CA ARG A 140 -3.49 14.51 -4.51
C ARG A 140 -3.59 13.60 -5.75
N THR A 141 -2.52 12.89 -6.07
CA THR A 141 -2.49 11.95 -7.20
C THR A 141 -3.37 10.73 -6.93
N LEU A 142 -3.32 10.18 -5.72
CA LEU A 142 -4.20 9.08 -5.30
C LEU A 142 -5.68 9.48 -5.38
N TYR A 143 -6.05 10.65 -4.89
CA TYR A 143 -7.44 11.13 -4.93
C TYR A 143 -7.95 11.41 -6.35
N LYS A 144 -7.06 11.63 -7.32
CA LYS A 144 -7.41 11.71 -8.75
C LYS A 144 -7.52 10.33 -9.40
N ASN A 145 -6.91 9.29 -8.83
CA ASN A 145 -6.94 7.95 -9.38
C ASN A 145 -8.35 7.33 -9.26
N PRO A 146 -9.00 6.89 -10.35
CA PRO A 146 -10.37 6.38 -10.32
C PRO A 146 -10.56 5.14 -9.44
N GLU A 147 -9.57 4.24 -9.41
CA GLU A 147 -9.63 3.03 -8.58
C GLU A 147 -9.53 3.39 -7.09
N TYR A 148 -8.60 4.26 -6.73
CA TYR A 148 -8.47 4.72 -5.35
C TYR A 148 -9.72 5.45 -4.87
N ARG A 149 -10.30 6.31 -5.71
CA ARG A 149 -11.59 6.98 -5.42
C ARG A 149 -12.72 5.97 -5.21
N SER A 150 -12.80 4.96 -6.07
CA SER A 150 -13.80 3.89 -5.93
C SER A 150 -13.60 3.14 -4.61
N HIS A 151 -12.35 2.86 -4.23
CA HIS A 151 -12.03 2.27 -2.94
C HIS A 151 -12.47 3.17 -1.78
N LEU A 152 -12.08 4.44 -1.77
CA LEU A 152 -12.49 5.39 -0.72
C LEU A 152 -14.01 5.50 -0.59
N LYS A 153 -14.74 5.51 -1.72
CA LYS A 153 -16.21 5.53 -1.68
C LYS A 153 -16.78 4.33 -0.94
N ARG A 154 -16.21 3.12 -1.15
CA ARG A 154 -16.61 1.92 -0.39
C ARG A 154 -16.23 2.01 1.09
N ARG A 155 -15.20 2.80 1.44
CA ARG A 155 -14.76 3.07 2.81
C ARG A 155 -15.45 4.29 3.45
N GLY A 156 -16.56 4.75 2.88
CA GLY A 156 -17.33 5.89 3.40
C GLY A 156 -16.66 7.25 3.21
N ASN A 157 -15.79 7.37 2.20
CA ASN A 157 -14.98 8.56 1.89
C ASN A 157 -14.11 9.01 3.09
N LYS A 158 -13.59 8.05 3.83
CA LYS A 158 -12.69 8.33 4.97
C LYS A 158 -11.28 7.88 4.63
N GLN A 159 -10.32 8.76 4.87
CA GLN A 159 -8.90 8.50 4.69
C GLN A 159 -8.16 8.77 5.99
N THR A 160 -7.46 7.76 6.49
CA THR A 160 -6.49 7.93 7.57
C THR A 160 -5.10 8.10 6.96
N ILE A 161 -4.34 9.08 7.42
CA ILE A 161 -2.95 9.31 7.07
C ILE A 161 -2.16 9.37 8.37
N MET A 162 -1.05 8.64 8.44
CA MET A 162 -0.13 8.72 9.57
C MET A 162 1.03 9.67 9.24
N LEU A 163 1.37 10.51 10.20
CA LEU A 163 2.52 11.41 10.13
C LEU A 163 3.50 11.03 11.24
N GLY A 164 4.69 10.57 10.85
CA GLY A 164 5.69 10.07 11.78
C GLY A 164 6.47 11.22 12.42
N PHE A 165 6.61 11.17 13.74
CA PHE A 165 7.37 12.16 14.52
C PHE A 165 8.81 11.74 14.77
N SER A 166 9.02 10.47 15.12
CA SER A 166 10.32 9.99 15.62
C SER A 166 11.42 10.02 14.54
N ASP A 167 11.10 9.57 13.33
CA ASP A 167 12.08 9.51 12.24
C ASP A 167 12.34 10.90 11.66
N GLY A 168 11.33 11.76 11.55
CA GLY A 168 11.51 13.16 11.20
C GLY A 168 12.39 13.92 12.21
N THR A 169 12.30 13.57 13.50
CA THR A 169 13.16 14.17 14.55
C THR A 169 14.61 13.72 14.41
N LYS A 170 14.87 12.46 14.04
CA LYS A 170 16.22 11.96 13.75
C LYS A 170 16.82 12.58 12.49
N ASP A 171 15.96 12.83 11.49
CA ASP A 171 16.36 13.37 10.19
C ASP A 171 16.69 14.87 10.26
N GLY A 172 15.81 15.70 10.81
CA GLY A 172 15.93 17.16 10.79
C GLY A 172 15.89 17.84 12.17
N GLY A 173 15.88 17.09 13.25
CA GLY A 173 15.73 17.60 14.61
C GLY A 173 14.29 17.97 14.98
N TYR A 174 14.09 18.21 16.27
CA TYR A 174 12.78 18.39 16.88
C TYR A 174 11.94 19.52 16.25
N PHE A 175 12.56 20.66 16.00
CA PHE A 175 11.85 21.83 15.48
C PHE A 175 11.37 21.60 14.04
N MET A 176 12.26 21.14 13.15
CA MET A 176 11.94 20.86 11.76
C MET A 176 10.87 19.75 11.65
N ALA A 177 10.99 18.69 12.44
CA ALA A 177 9.98 17.62 12.44
C ALA A 177 8.59 18.15 12.78
N ASN A 178 8.45 18.95 13.85
CA ASN A 178 7.18 19.55 14.23
C ASN A 178 6.63 20.50 13.17
N TRP A 179 7.52 21.32 12.59
CA TRP A 179 7.13 22.24 11.52
C TRP A 179 6.65 21.51 10.27
N SER A 180 7.37 20.47 9.83
CA SER A 180 6.98 19.66 8.66
C SER A 180 5.67 18.91 8.89
N ILE A 181 5.45 18.37 10.09
CA ILE A 181 4.16 17.75 10.46
C ILE A 181 3.03 18.77 10.46
N TYR A 182 3.27 19.96 11.02
CA TYR A 182 2.27 21.03 11.01
C TYR A 182 1.89 21.42 9.57
N LYS A 183 2.87 21.64 8.71
CA LYS A 183 2.65 21.94 7.28
C LYS A 183 1.92 20.83 6.54
N ALA A 184 2.34 19.58 6.75
CA ALA A 184 1.65 18.44 6.15
C ALA A 184 0.18 18.37 6.59
N LYS A 185 -0.12 18.59 7.88
CA LYS A 185 -1.51 18.61 8.40
C LYS A 185 -2.35 19.72 7.74
N GLU A 186 -1.79 20.93 7.61
CA GLU A 186 -2.47 22.07 6.97
C GLU A 186 -2.85 21.72 5.54
N ILE A 187 -1.87 21.29 4.73
CA ILE A 187 -2.05 20.96 3.32
C ILE A 187 -3.01 19.78 3.12
N LEU A 188 -2.82 18.69 3.89
CA LEU A 188 -3.67 17.51 3.78
C LEU A 188 -5.11 17.78 4.22
N SER A 189 -5.32 18.68 5.20
CA SER A 189 -6.65 19.11 5.60
C SER A 189 -7.36 19.88 4.49
N GLU A 190 -6.65 20.74 3.75
CA GLU A 190 -7.22 21.44 2.61
C GLU A 190 -7.52 20.47 1.45
N LEU A 191 -6.69 19.50 1.22
CA LEU A 191 -6.87 18.48 0.18
C LEU A 191 -8.11 17.59 0.42
N SER A 192 -8.59 17.51 1.65
CA SER A 192 -9.76 16.70 2.03
C SER A 192 -11.12 17.39 1.86
N LYS A 193 -11.13 18.68 1.52
CA LYS A 193 -12.35 19.46 1.24
C LYS A 193 -12.84 19.23 -0.18
#